data_656a2f9004379715a79a6e957b9b13e2
#
_entry.id   656a2f9004379715a79a6e957b9b13e2
#
_cell.length_a   1.000
_cell.length_b   1.000
_cell.length_c   1.000
_cell.angle_alpha   90.00
_cell.angle_beta   90.00
_cell.angle_gamma   90.00
#
_symmetry.space_group_name_H-M   'P 1'
#
loop_
_entity.id
_entity.type
_entity.pdbx_description
1 polymer ?
#
loop_
_entity_poly.entity_id
_entity_poly.type
_entity_poly.pdbx_seq_one_letter_code
_entity_poly.pdbx_strand_id
1 'polypeptide(L)'
;FTTGNQEFYVSYAAKKGGNHVVLIDAGHFNPMENIADKLSSLLLFFPYVPLHVTRSMHWDSDHVVLFDDNIKEIAGEIVRCPGGWDKVIIGLDFFDASINRIGAWATGTRAMEKSLLFELLQPVERLKELQDTYRFSEKMIVAEQFKTMPFGAVWDEYCRREGVPTDGGLWAPIKAYEDEVLSGRA
;
A
#
# COMPACT_ATOMS: atom_id res chain seq x y z
N PHE A 1 25.73 -2.17 -17.10
CA PHE A 1 26.24 -2.00 -15.72
C PHE A 1 25.47 -2.93 -14.79
N THR A 2 26.17 -3.69 -13.96
CA THR A 2 25.53 -4.41 -12.87
C THR A 2 25.52 -3.50 -11.66
N THR A 3 24.34 -3.04 -11.26
CA THR A 3 24.18 -2.17 -10.10
C THR A 3 23.90 -2.95 -8.80
N GLY A 4 23.86 -4.27 -8.88
CA GLY A 4 23.46 -5.18 -7.82
C GLY A 4 22.00 -5.63 -7.99
N ASN A 5 21.58 -6.49 -7.10
CA ASN A 5 20.22 -6.99 -7.01
C ASN A 5 19.73 -6.94 -5.57
N GLN A 6 18.46 -7.20 -5.32
CA GLN A 6 17.90 -7.16 -3.98
C GLN A 6 18.61 -8.10 -3.02
N GLU A 7 18.92 -9.31 -3.43
CA GLU A 7 19.60 -10.33 -2.60
C GLU A 7 20.95 -9.83 -2.10
N PHE A 8 21.69 -9.11 -2.97
CA PHE A 8 22.96 -8.51 -2.58
C PHE A 8 22.75 -7.43 -1.50
N TYR A 9 21.84 -6.49 -1.71
CA TYR A 9 21.63 -5.38 -0.77
C TYR A 9 21.04 -5.84 0.55
N VAL A 10 20.08 -6.77 0.55
CA VAL A 10 19.53 -7.39 1.76
C VAL A 10 20.64 -8.08 2.55
N SER A 11 21.42 -8.93 1.88
CA SER A 11 22.52 -9.66 2.51
C SER A 11 23.61 -8.73 3.04
N TYR A 12 23.93 -7.67 2.29
CA TYR A 12 24.90 -6.67 2.70
C TYR A 12 24.43 -5.90 3.94
N ALA A 13 23.20 -5.41 3.93
CA ALA A 13 22.63 -4.67 5.06
C ALA A 13 22.52 -5.55 6.32
N ALA A 14 22.06 -6.79 6.17
CA ALA A 14 21.98 -7.75 7.27
C ALA A 14 23.36 -8.09 7.85
N LYS A 15 24.36 -8.24 6.98
CA LYS A 15 25.74 -8.48 7.41
C LYS A 15 26.36 -7.29 8.16
N LYS A 16 26.02 -6.07 7.75
CA LYS A 16 26.50 -4.84 8.40
C LYS A 16 25.83 -4.63 9.76
N GLY A 17 24.55 -4.94 9.87
CA GLY A 17 23.79 -4.73 11.10
C GLY A 17 23.67 -3.27 11.52
N GLY A 18 23.31 -3.05 12.77
CA GLY A 18 23.16 -1.70 13.33
C GLY A 18 22.05 -0.92 12.63
N ASN A 19 22.36 0.28 12.14
CA ASN A 19 21.40 1.16 11.47
C ASN A 19 21.30 0.92 9.95
N HIS A 20 21.90 -0.15 9.43
CA HIS A 20 21.78 -0.49 8.02
C HIS A 20 20.50 -1.27 7.81
N VAL A 21 19.62 -0.72 7.00
CA VAL A 21 18.37 -1.36 6.55
C VAL A 21 18.30 -1.31 5.04
N VAL A 22 17.40 -2.07 4.45
CA VAL A 22 17.15 -2.06 3.02
C VAL A 22 15.79 -1.42 2.76
N LEU A 23 15.76 -0.49 1.81
CA LEU A 23 14.52 0.02 1.26
C LEU A 23 13.96 -1.01 0.26
N ILE A 24 12.70 -1.32 0.39
CA ILE A 24 11.93 -2.06 -0.60
C ILE A 24 11.13 -1.06 -1.44
N ASP A 25 11.36 -1.07 -2.73
CA ASP A 25 10.64 -0.22 -3.67
C ASP A 25 9.75 -1.11 -4.56
N ALA A 26 8.43 -0.96 -4.43
CA ALA A 26 7.48 -1.81 -5.13
C ALA A 26 7.54 -1.66 -6.67
N GLY A 27 8.04 -0.54 -7.18
CA GLY A 27 8.20 -0.27 -8.61
C GLY A 27 9.37 -0.99 -9.27
N HIS A 28 10.34 -1.47 -8.49
CA HIS A 28 11.61 -2.00 -8.99
C HIS A 28 11.66 -3.53 -9.08
N PHE A 29 10.53 -4.19 -8.88
CA PHE A 29 10.41 -5.65 -8.95
C PHE A 29 9.67 -6.08 -10.22
N ASN A 30 9.82 -7.35 -10.56
CA ASN A 30 8.99 -7.93 -11.61
C ASN A 30 7.51 -7.75 -11.26
N PRO A 31 6.66 -7.30 -12.20
CA PRO A 31 5.23 -7.10 -11.95
C PRO A 31 4.47 -8.34 -11.45
N MET A 32 5.04 -9.52 -11.62
CA MET A 32 4.50 -10.78 -11.09
C MET A 32 5.01 -11.13 -9.70
N GLU A 33 5.90 -10.32 -9.12
CA GLU A 33 6.47 -10.57 -7.80
C GLU A 33 5.61 -9.92 -6.72
N ASN A 34 5.21 -10.69 -5.72
CA ASN A 34 4.43 -10.18 -4.60
C ASN A 34 5.35 -9.50 -3.57
N ILE A 35 5.21 -8.19 -3.44
CA ILE A 35 6.02 -7.40 -2.52
C ILE A 35 5.59 -7.62 -1.06
N ALA A 36 4.32 -7.91 -0.82
CA ALA A 36 3.81 -8.18 0.52
C ALA A 36 4.57 -9.33 1.21
N ASP A 37 4.88 -10.40 0.47
CA ASP A 37 5.59 -11.59 0.98
C ASP A 37 6.99 -11.29 1.53
N LYS A 38 7.57 -10.14 1.19
CA LYS A 38 8.90 -9.74 1.65
C LYS A 38 8.89 -9.10 3.04
N LEU A 39 7.80 -8.45 3.42
CA LEU A 39 7.75 -7.57 4.59
C LEU A 39 7.95 -8.34 5.90
N SER A 40 7.16 -9.38 6.15
CA SER A 40 7.28 -10.19 7.37
C SER A 40 8.64 -10.86 7.49
N SER A 41 9.19 -11.34 6.36
CA SER A 41 10.51 -11.95 6.32
C SER A 41 11.62 -10.96 6.68
N LEU A 42 11.57 -9.74 6.16
CA LEU A 42 12.57 -8.70 6.42
C LEU A 42 12.50 -8.20 7.86
N LEU A 43 11.31 -8.12 8.46
CA LEU A 43 11.13 -7.71 9.85
C LEU A 43 11.73 -8.67 10.88
N LEU A 44 12.11 -9.90 10.47
CA LEU A 44 12.89 -10.83 11.31
C LEU A 44 14.37 -10.44 11.42
N PHE A 45 14.88 -9.72 10.43
CA PHE A 45 16.31 -9.39 10.34
C PHE A 45 16.61 -7.91 10.52
N PHE A 46 15.62 -7.03 10.30
CA PHE A 46 15.79 -5.59 10.35
C PHE A 46 14.88 -4.96 11.42
N PRO A 47 15.37 -3.91 12.11
CA PRO A 47 14.56 -3.23 13.13
C PRO A 47 13.33 -2.51 12.55
N TYR A 48 13.39 -2.11 11.29
CA TYR A 48 12.30 -1.53 10.51
C TYR A 48 12.55 -1.74 9.02
N VAL A 49 11.50 -1.64 8.22
CA VAL A 49 11.54 -1.80 6.76
C VAL A 49 10.97 -0.54 6.11
N PRO A 50 11.80 0.32 5.52
CA PRO A 50 11.32 1.37 4.63
C PRO A 50 10.73 0.75 3.37
N LEU A 51 9.56 1.22 2.97
CA LEU A 51 8.82 0.72 1.82
C LEU A 51 8.37 1.89 0.95
N HIS A 52 8.84 1.94 -0.27
CA HIS A 52 8.23 2.77 -1.31
C HIS A 52 7.06 2.02 -1.95
N VAL A 53 5.88 2.58 -1.81
CA VAL A 53 4.65 2.04 -2.42
C VAL A 53 4.38 2.80 -3.70
N THR A 54 4.39 2.08 -4.79
CA THR A 54 4.08 2.55 -6.14
C THR A 54 3.31 1.46 -6.87
N ARG A 55 2.69 1.78 -7.98
CA ARG A 55 2.08 0.82 -8.88
C ARG A 55 2.98 0.62 -10.07
N SER A 56 3.74 -0.46 -10.11
CA SER A 56 4.54 -0.79 -11.28
C SER A 56 3.66 -1.21 -12.45
N MET A 57 3.97 -0.70 -13.64
CA MET A 57 3.39 -1.15 -14.89
C MET A 57 4.51 -1.61 -15.80
N HIS A 58 4.48 -2.87 -16.17
CA HIS A 58 5.54 -3.56 -16.89
C HIS A 58 6.77 -3.79 -16.04
N TRP A 59 7.69 -2.87 -15.99
CA TRP A 59 8.95 -3.00 -15.28
C TRP A 59 9.49 -1.62 -14.92
N ASP A 60 10.07 -1.49 -13.73
CA ASP A 60 10.79 -0.30 -13.29
C ASP A 60 10.03 1.00 -13.61
N SER A 61 8.83 1.11 -13.08
CA SER A 61 7.96 2.26 -13.31
C SER A 61 7.13 2.59 -12.05
N ASP A 62 7.02 3.88 -11.79
CA ASP A 62 6.39 4.41 -10.59
C ASP A 62 5.12 5.17 -10.95
N HIS A 63 4.00 4.45 -11.00
CA HIS A 63 2.69 5.02 -11.28
C HIS A 63 1.88 5.23 -10.00
N VAL A 64 0.87 6.09 -10.11
CA VAL A 64 -0.05 6.40 -9.02
C VAL A 64 -0.66 5.13 -8.46
N VAL A 65 -0.56 4.98 -7.15
CA VAL A 65 -1.15 3.87 -6.39
C VAL A 65 -2.67 3.85 -6.55
N LEU A 66 -3.22 2.69 -6.80
CA LEU A 66 -4.66 2.45 -6.90
C LEU A 66 -5.11 1.47 -5.82
N PHE A 67 -6.40 1.48 -5.51
CA PHE A 67 -7.03 0.56 -4.58
C PHE A 67 -7.26 -0.81 -5.25
N ASP A 68 -6.15 -1.49 -5.55
CA ASP A 68 -6.11 -2.81 -6.20
C ASP A 68 -5.65 -3.92 -5.25
N ASP A 69 -5.57 -5.14 -5.74
CA ASP A 69 -5.26 -6.29 -4.90
C ASP A 69 -3.80 -6.27 -4.42
N ASN A 70 -2.85 -5.79 -5.23
CA ASN A 70 -1.44 -5.71 -4.82
C ASN A 70 -1.27 -4.78 -3.61
N ILE A 71 -1.92 -3.62 -3.63
CA ILE A 71 -1.82 -2.65 -2.52
C ILE A 71 -2.56 -3.16 -1.28
N LYS A 72 -3.68 -3.86 -1.45
CA LYS A 72 -4.37 -4.51 -0.32
C LYS A 72 -3.51 -5.62 0.30
N GLU A 73 -2.81 -6.42 -0.49
CA GLU A 73 -1.89 -7.45 0.03
C GLU A 73 -0.75 -6.84 0.84
N ILE A 74 -0.12 -5.76 0.35
CA ILE A 74 0.88 -4.99 1.10
C ILE A 74 0.28 -4.46 2.41
N ALA A 75 -0.88 -3.82 2.34
CA ALA A 75 -1.58 -3.31 3.52
C ALA A 75 -1.93 -4.43 4.50
N GLY A 76 -2.39 -5.56 3.99
CA GLY A 76 -2.72 -6.74 4.78
C GLY A 76 -1.52 -7.31 5.53
N GLU A 77 -0.37 -7.37 4.88
CA GLU A 77 0.86 -7.82 5.55
C GLU A 77 1.31 -6.82 6.62
N ILE A 78 1.25 -5.51 6.35
CA ILE A 78 1.57 -4.47 7.35
C ILE A 78 0.66 -4.57 8.56
N VAL A 79 -0.63 -4.77 8.37
CA VAL A 79 -1.62 -4.82 9.46
C VAL A 79 -1.49 -6.10 10.29
N ARG A 80 -1.16 -7.23 9.67
CA ARG A 80 -1.21 -8.55 10.30
C ARG A 80 0.12 -9.12 10.76
N CYS A 81 1.23 -8.74 10.16
CA CYS A 81 2.52 -9.28 10.59
C CYS A 81 2.98 -8.66 11.92
N PRO A 82 3.64 -9.44 12.79
CA PRO A 82 4.13 -8.91 14.06
C PRO A 82 5.08 -7.73 13.87
N GLY A 83 4.67 -6.57 14.38
CA GLY A 83 5.43 -5.32 14.27
C GLY A 83 5.30 -4.60 12.93
N GLY A 84 4.48 -5.08 11.99
CA GLY A 84 4.32 -4.43 10.68
C GLY A 84 3.84 -2.99 10.80
N TRP A 85 2.82 -2.75 11.61
CA TRP A 85 2.27 -1.41 11.83
C TRP A 85 3.28 -0.40 12.41
N ASP A 86 4.16 -0.86 13.30
CA ASP A 86 5.12 0.03 13.98
C ASP A 86 6.47 0.15 13.25
N LYS A 87 6.81 -0.82 12.40
CA LYS A 87 8.16 -0.97 11.85
C LYS A 87 8.23 -0.83 10.33
N VAL A 88 7.12 -0.93 9.62
CA VAL A 88 7.09 -0.63 8.19
C VAL A 88 6.87 0.87 8.00
N ILE A 89 7.84 1.52 7.38
CA ILE A 89 7.79 2.97 7.12
C ILE A 89 7.33 3.14 5.68
N ILE A 90 6.06 3.53 5.52
CA ILE A 90 5.43 3.69 4.21
C ILE A 90 5.81 5.06 3.63
N GLY A 91 6.47 5.05 2.47
CA GLY A 91 6.62 6.19 1.59
C GLY A 91 5.83 5.96 0.30
N LEU A 92 5.06 6.93 -0.13
CA LEU A 92 4.40 6.88 -1.44
C LEU A 92 5.35 7.52 -2.45
N ASP A 93 5.81 6.71 -3.40
CA ASP A 93 6.75 7.16 -4.42
C ASP A 93 6.18 6.88 -5.81
N PHE A 94 5.61 7.91 -6.40
CA PHE A 94 5.05 7.81 -7.74
C PHE A 94 5.00 9.17 -8.43
N PHE A 95 5.05 9.10 -9.74
CA PHE A 95 5.00 10.24 -10.63
C PHE A 95 4.18 9.89 -11.88
N ASP A 96 3.29 10.78 -12.28
CA ASP A 96 2.56 10.66 -13.55
C ASP A 96 2.46 12.03 -14.19
N ALA A 97 3.11 12.19 -15.35
CA ALA A 97 3.16 13.46 -16.07
C ALA A 97 1.83 13.83 -16.74
N SER A 98 0.90 12.89 -16.88
CA SER A 98 -0.39 13.07 -17.53
C SER A 98 -1.47 13.65 -16.62
N ILE A 99 -1.25 13.65 -15.32
CA ILE A 99 -2.18 14.17 -14.31
C ILE A 99 -1.51 15.21 -13.42
N ASN A 100 -2.32 16.14 -12.91
CA ASN A 100 -1.75 17.12 -11.98
C ASN A 100 -1.26 16.43 -10.70
N ARG A 101 -0.19 16.98 -10.14
CA ARG A 101 0.49 16.40 -8.99
C ARG A 101 -0.42 16.26 -7.77
N ILE A 102 -1.27 17.24 -7.49
CA ILE A 102 -2.19 17.20 -6.34
C ILE A 102 -3.23 16.09 -6.54
N GLY A 103 -3.76 15.94 -7.75
CA GLY A 103 -4.67 14.84 -8.09
C GLY A 103 -4.00 13.47 -7.93
N ALA A 104 -2.76 13.33 -8.40
CA ALA A 104 -1.98 12.11 -8.25
C ALA A 104 -1.75 11.77 -6.77
N TRP A 105 -1.26 12.73 -5.99
CA TRP A 105 -0.98 12.54 -4.56
C TRP A 105 -2.22 12.23 -3.77
N ALA A 106 -3.31 12.99 -3.95
CA ALA A 106 -4.55 12.74 -3.24
C ALA A 106 -5.14 11.36 -3.56
N THR A 107 -5.11 10.94 -4.83
CA THR A 107 -5.60 9.63 -5.25
C THR A 107 -4.76 8.49 -4.66
N GLY A 108 -3.43 8.56 -4.80
CA GLY A 108 -2.53 7.51 -4.34
C GLY A 108 -2.50 7.39 -2.83
N THR A 109 -2.47 8.51 -2.08
CA THR A 109 -2.55 8.48 -0.62
C THR A 109 -3.84 7.82 -0.15
N ARG A 110 -4.98 8.22 -0.72
CA ARG A 110 -6.28 7.60 -0.38
C ARG A 110 -6.34 6.13 -0.74
N ALA A 111 -5.73 5.71 -1.83
CA ALA A 111 -5.70 4.31 -2.21
C ALA A 111 -4.95 3.47 -1.16
N MET A 112 -3.82 3.96 -0.65
CA MET A 112 -3.09 3.29 0.42
C MET A 112 -3.86 3.29 1.74
N GLU A 113 -4.41 4.43 2.16
CA GLU A 113 -5.23 4.55 3.38
C GLU A 113 -6.46 3.64 3.33
N LYS A 114 -7.16 3.60 2.18
CA LYS A 114 -8.28 2.67 1.95
C LYS A 114 -7.84 1.23 2.09
N SER A 115 -6.69 0.87 1.57
CA SER A 115 -6.18 -0.49 1.65
C SER A 115 -5.87 -0.88 3.09
N LEU A 116 -5.25 0.01 3.86
CA LEU A 116 -5.02 -0.20 5.29
C LEU A 116 -6.34 -0.34 6.06
N LEU A 117 -7.30 0.56 5.82
CA LEU A 117 -8.62 0.48 6.46
C LEU A 117 -9.36 -0.80 6.09
N PHE A 118 -9.33 -1.20 4.81
CA PHE A 118 -9.95 -2.43 4.34
C PHE A 118 -9.38 -3.66 5.07
N GLU A 119 -8.07 -3.72 5.22
CA GLU A 119 -7.39 -4.82 5.89
C GLU A 119 -7.60 -4.81 7.42
N LEU A 120 -7.71 -3.63 8.05
CA LEU A 120 -8.07 -3.50 9.46
C LEU A 120 -9.50 -3.99 9.76
N LEU A 121 -10.40 -3.90 8.79
CA LEU A 121 -11.79 -4.34 8.92
C LEU A 121 -11.99 -5.83 8.64
N GLN A 122 -10.97 -6.53 8.17
CA GLN A 122 -11.04 -7.97 7.90
C GLN A 122 -11.45 -8.76 9.14
N PRO A 123 -12.30 -9.79 9.01
CA PRO A 123 -12.68 -10.65 10.14
C PRO A 123 -11.56 -11.65 10.48
N VAL A 124 -10.39 -11.13 10.87
CA VAL A 124 -9.13 -11.89 11.00
C VAL A 124 -9.27 -13.06 11.96
N GLU A 125 -9.90 -12.86 13.13
CA GLU A 125 -10.09 -13.90 14.12
C GLU A 125 -10.93 -15.07 13.57
N ARG A 126 -11.97 -14.75 12.80
CA ARG A 126 -12.80 -15.76 12.15
C ARG A 126 -12.04 -16.51 11.05
N LEU A 127 -11.28 -15.78 10.24
CA LEU A 127 -10.48 -16.41 9.17
C LEU A 127 -9.40 -17.31 9.75
N LYS A 128 -8.79 -16.92 10.87
CA LYS A 128 -7.80 -17.72 11.60
C LYS A 128 -8.43 -18.98 12.19
N GLU A 129 -9.56 -18.86 12.91
CA GLU A 129 -10.29 -20.00 13.43
C GLU A 129 -10.61 -21.04 12.35
N LEU A 130 -11.10 -20.57 11.20
CA LEU A 130 -11.42 -21.44 10.06
C LEU A 130 -10.17 -22.13 9.50
N GLN A 131 -9.03 -21.44 9.46
CA GLN A 131 -7.77 -22.03 9.06
C GLN A 131 -7.29 -23.09 10.05
N ASP A 132 -7.29 -22.78 11.34
CA ASP A 132 -6.80 -23.67 12.40
C ASP A 132 -7.65 -24.93 12.54
N THR A 133 -8.93 -24.84 12.12
CA THR A 133 -9.86 -25.97 12.09
C THR A 133 -9.97 -26.65 10.72
N TYR A 134 -9.08 -26.33 9.77
CA TYR A 134 -9.04 -26.89 8.41
C TYR A 134 -10.32 -26.68 7.58
N ARG A 135 -11.10 -25.65 7.89
CA ARG A 135 -12.33 -25.28 7.16
C ARG A 135 -12.04 -24.34 6.00
N PHE A 136 -11.15 -24.72 5.11
CA PHE A 136 -10.61 -23.85 4.06
C PHE A 136 -11.65 -23.35 3.06
N SER A 137 -12.63 -24.19 2.69
CA SER A 137 -13.71 -23.76 1.79
C SER A 137 -14.56 -22.64 2.42
N GLU A 138 -14.89 -22.76 3.70
CA GLU A 138 -15.64 -21.74 4.42
C GLU A 138 -14.80 -20.47 4.60
N LYS A 139 -13.50 -20.60 4.91
CA LYS A 139 -12.56 -19.47 4.97
C LYS A 139 -12.59 -18.68 3.66
N MET A 140 -12.50 -19.37 2.52
CA MET A 140 -12.55 -18.74 1.21
C MET A 140 -13.87 -18.00 0.99
N ILE A 141 -15.01 -18.62 1.31
CA ILE A 141 -16.34 -17.99 1.17
C ILE A 141 -16.45 -16.75 2.05
N VAL A 142 -16.02 -16.81 3.31
CA VAL A 142 -16.04 -15.66 4.23
C VAL A 142 -15.17 -14.52 3.71
N ALA A 143 -13.96 -14.82 3.21
CA ALA A 143 -13.08 -13.82 2.63
C ALA A 143 -13.69 -13.15 1.38
N GLU A 144 -14.33 -13.93 0.50
CA GLU A 144 -15.02 -13.39 -0.69
C GLU A 144 -16.25 -12.55 -0.31
N GLN A 145 -17.05 -13.00 0.65
CA GLN A 145 -18.19 -12.22 1.14
C GLN A 145 -17.76 -10.87 1.70
N PHE A 146 -16.63 -10.83 2.40
CA PHE A 146 -16.11 -9.58 2.96
C PHE A 146 -15.81 -8.54 1.87
N LYS A 147 -15.35 -8.95 0.69
CA LYS A 147 -15.06 -8.03 -0.42
C LYS A 147 -16.29 -7.24 -0.90
N THR A 148 -17.49 -7.71 -0.61
CA THR A 148 -18.75 -7.07 -1.00
C THR A 148 -19.39 -6.21 0.11
N MET A 149 -18.68 -5.98 1.21
CA MET A 149 -19.15 -5.07 2.26
C MET A 149 -19.30 -3.63 1.70
N PRO A 150 -20.16 -2.78 2.30
CA PRO A 150 -20.35 -1.40 1.86
C PRO A 150 -19.17 -0.49 2.25
N PHE A 151 -17.96 -0.85 1.79
CA PHE A 151 -16.72 -0.19 2.16
C PHE A 151 -16.73 1.32 1.85
N GLY A 152 -17.33 1.71 0.73
CA GLY A 152 -17.44 3.14 0.37
C GLY A 152 -18.15 3.97 1.44
N ALA A 153 -19.20 3.45 2.07
CA ALA A 153 -19.88 4.15 3.15
C ALA A 153 -19.02 4.26 4.43
N VAL A 154 -18.22 3.24 4.73
CA VAL A 154 -17.26 3.26 5.85
C VAL A 154 -16.17 4.28 5.58
N TRP A 155 -15.63 4.30 4.37
CA TRP A 155 -14.63 5.28 3.95
C TRP A 155 -15.16 6.73 4.00
N ASP A 156 -16.36 6.96 3.51
CA ASP A 156 -16.99 8.29 3.56
C ASP A 156 -17.23 8.76 5.00
N GLU A 157 -17.59 7.86 5.91
CA GLU A 157 -17.72 8.19 7.33
C GLU A 157 -16.37 8.52 7.97
N TYR A 158 -15.31 7.75 7.62
CA TYR A 158 -13.95 8.07 8.03
C TYR A 158 -13.55 9.49 7.57
N CYS A 159 -13.71 9.78 6.28
CA CYS A 159 -13.43 11.12 5.73
C CYS A 159 -14.18 12.24 6.47
N ARG A 160 -15.45 12.03 6.79
CA ARG A 160 -16.25 13.03 7.52
C ARG A 160 -15.73 13.26 8.95
N ARG A 161 -15.30 12.22 9.64
CA ARG A 161 -14.71 12.31 10.98
C ARG A 161 -13.38 13.04 10.98
N GLU A 162 -12.56 12.80 9.97
CA GLU A 162 -11.27 13.48 9.79
C GLU A 162 -11.38 14.90 9.21
N GLY A 163 -12.58 15.34 8.85
CA GLY A 163 -12.81 16.66 8.29
C GLY A 163 -12.22 16.85 6.89
N VAL A 164 -12.06 15.75 6.13
CA VAL A 164 -11.56 15.78 4.75
C VAL A 164 -12.67 15.47 3.76
N PRO A 165 -12.55 15.91 2.48
CA PRO A 165 -13.55 15.60 1.47
C PRO A 165 -13.76 14.09 1.32
N THR A 166 -14.99 13.62 1.14
CA THR A 166 -15.28 12.26 0.67
C THR A 166 -14.79 12.06 -0.78
N ASP A 167 -14.82 10.85 -1.29
CA ASP A 167 -14.42 10.62 -2.70
C ASP A 167 -15.26 11.44 -3.68
N GLY A 168 -16.55 11.56 -3.43
CA GLY A 168 -17.43 12.39 -4.25
C GLY A 168 -17.11 13.89 -4.20
N GLY A 169 -16.48 14.35 -3.12
CA GLY A 169 -16.07 15.75 -2.94
C GLY A 169 -14.63 16.06 -3.34
N LEU A 170 -13.84 15.05 -3.70
CA LEU A 170 -12.39 15.20 -3.93
C LEU A 170 -12.07 16.03 -5.18
N TRP A 171 -12.85 15.89 -6.24
CA TRP A 171 -12.57 16.54 -7.52
C TRP A 171 -12.64 18.07 -7.47
N ALA A 172 -13.58 18.62 -6.74
CA ALA A 172 -13.79 20.08 -6.71
C ALA A 172 -12.56 20.88 -6.25
N PRO A 173 -11.89 20.56 -5.13
CA PRO A 173 -10.67 21.27 -4.73
C PRO A 173 -9.49 21.01 -5.68
N ILE A 174 -9.39 19.83 -6.29
CA ILE A 174 -8.34 19.54 -7.29
C ILE A 174 -8.53 20.41 -8.52
N LYS A 175 -9.77 20.50 -9.02
CA LYS A 175 -10.08 21.35 -10.17
C LYS A 175 -9.87 22.84 -9.87
N ALA A 176 -10.25 23.30 -8.71
CA ALA A 176 -9.97 24.69 -8.30
C ALA A 176 -8.47 24.98 -8.35
N TYR A 177 -7.63 24.07 -7.85
CA TYR A 177 -6.19 24.20 -7.93
C TYR A 177 -5.69 24.23 -9.40
N GLU A 178 -6.22 23.39 -10.28
CA GLU A 178 -5.89 23.42 -11.71
C GLU A 178 -6.22 24.79 -12.34
N ASP A 179 -7.44 25.28 -12.10
CA ASP A 179 -7.94 26.51 -12.69
C ASP A 179 -7.25 27.77 -12.14
N GLU A 180 -6.96 27.80 -10.84
CA GLU A 180 -6.44 29.00 -10.17
C GLU A 180 -4.91 29.07 -10.16
N VAL A 181 -4.25 27.91 -10.12
CA VAL A 181 -2.79 27.86 -9.93
C VAL A 181 -2.06 27.33 -11.17
N LEU A 182 -2.48 26.19 -11.71
CA LEU A 182 -1.74 25.57 -12.81
C LEU A 182 -1.93 26.32 -14.12
N SER A 183 -3.12 26.83 -14.41
CA SER A 183 -3.38 27.64 -15.61
C SER A 183 -2.49 28.90 -15.71
N GLY A 184 -2.07 29.44 -14.59
CA GLY A 184 -1.14 30.59 -14.53
C GLY A 184 0.34 30.23 -14.66
N ARG A 185 0.67 28.95 -14.78
CA ARG A 185 2.07 28.46 -14.90
C ARG A 185 2.43 27.96 -16.30
N ALA A 186 1.48 28.03 -17.23
CA ALA A 186 1.66 27.59 -18.62
C ALA A 186 2.47 28.60 -19.45
#